data_5a88ec75605b5eb6634b982f1f6b1492
#
_entry.id   5a88ec75605b5eb6634b982f1f6b1492
#
_cell.length_a   1.000
_cell.length_b   1.000
_cell.length_c   1.000
_cell.angle_alpha   90.00
_cell.angle_beta   90.00
_cell.angle_gamma   90.00
#
_symmetry.space_group_name_H-M   'P 1'
#
loop_
_entity.id
_entity.type
_entity.pdbx_description
1 polymer ?
#
loop_
_entity_poly.entity_id
_entity_poly.type
_entity_poly.pdbx_seq_one_letter_code
_entity_poly.pdbx_strand_id
1 'polypeptide(L)'
;MHETELQEDPGLTPTLPPAGRQTYALFRNADFTRYLLARFIAALGMQMMVTALDWELYKRAHSGLALGFVGLSLMVPMILCTLPAGQVADRFNRKKIILGSTLLLGLASLGLTLTSAFIALDQKVATFQMFAYALLVVVGVARTFLWPAIAAFVTALVAREELPRAITFNSGAFQLSCVLGPSAAGVIIWLTHGAWPVYAVNVVFGLAAIALIAGVRHEHKIPPREPVSLKSLITGFKFVYQNKIILGTITLDMFAVLLGGAVTLLPIFADGIIPLHNGADGLGLGLLRAAIPVGAIICVFFIAHRPPLQKAGRTMLLCVAIFGAATILFGLANRQCLGGFFPAMDGAWFWVAFGLMALCGAVDNVSVVVRATLVQILTPDDKRGRVSAVNSLFIGTSNELGGFESGVTQHLFGPVLGNTMATGAILSVVVGGFGTLAVVLVVAWLWPEIRRYGKLS
;
A
#
# COMPACT_ATOMS: atom_id res chain seq x y z
N MET A 1 -12.11 33.26 -58.59
CA MET A 1 -11.96 31.82 -58.83
C MET A 1 -10.50 31.55 -59.03
N HIS A 2 -9.83 31.12 -57.97
CA HIS A 2 -8.56 30.39 -57.99
C HIS A 2 -8.58 29.53 -56.75
N GLU A 3 -8.95 28.29 -56.92
CA GLU A 3 -8.75 27.22 -55.93
C GLU A 3 -7.26 26.88 -55.94
N THR A 4 -6.61 27.11 -54.83
CA THR A 4 -5.23 26.64 -54.61
C THR A 4 -5.34 25.26 -53.96
N GLU A 5 -5.17 24.21 -54.77
CA GLU A 5 -4.97 22.84 -54.31
C GLU A 5 -3.72 22.76 -53.42
N LEU A 6 -3.91 22.47 -52.16
CA LEU A 6 -2.86 22.04 -51.27
C LEU A 6 -2.44 20.62 -51.67
N GLN A 7 -1.32 20.48 -52.36
CA GLN A 7 -0.63 19.22 -52.58
C GLN A 7 -0.20 18.64 -51.22
N GLU A 8 -0.88 17.61 -50.76
CA GLU A 8 -0.40 16.75 -49.66
C GLU A 8 0.85 16.02 -50.15
N ASP A 9 1.99 16.27 -49.49
CA ASP A 9 3.24 15.58 -49.71
C ASP A 9 3.16 14.17 -49.06
N PRO A 10 3.19 13.05 -49.82
CA PRO A 10 3.02 11.70 -49.29
C PRO A 10 4.28 11.12 -48.60
N GLY A 11 5.28 11.94 -48.27
CA GLY A 11 6.62 11.52 -47.83
C GLY A 11 6.92 11.53 -46.35
N LEU A 12 6.04 12.01 -45.46
CA LEU A 12 6.31 12.17 -44.03
C LEU A 12 5.31 11.44 -43.13
N THR A 13 5.11 10.15 -43.32
CA THR A 13 4.67 9.31 -42.22
C THR A 13 5.87 9.08 -41.28
N PRO A 14 5.86 9.61 -40.05
CA PRO A 14 6.89 9.25 -39.08
C PRO A 14 6.78 7.75 -38.82
N THR A 15 7.68 6.94 -39.36
CA THR A 15 7.79 5.55 -39.00
C THR A 15 8.13 5.48 -37.50
N LEU A 16 7.12 5.22 -36.68
CA LEU A 16 7.33 4.92 -35.26
C LEU A 16 8.27 3.73 -35.16
N PRO A 17 9.43 3.87 -34.50
CA PRO A 17 10.35 2.76 -34.34
C PRO A 17 9.65 1.62 -33.60
N PRO A 18 10.02 0.35 -33.85
CA PRO A 18 9.35 -0.81 -33.29
C PRO A 18 9.29 -0.74 -31.77
N ALA A 19 8.12 -0.97 -31.21
CA ALA A 19 7.77 -0.76 -29.80
C ALA A 19 8.77 -1.37 -28.78
N GLY A 20 9.43 -2.48 -29.11
CA GLY A 20 10.40 -3.14 -28.24
C GLY A 20 11.71 -2.36 -28.00
N ARG A 21 12.23 -1.64 -28.98
CA ARG A 21 13.47 -0.83 -28.82
C ARG A 21 13.28 0.44 -27.99
N GLN A 22 12.08 0.97 -27.95
CA GLN A 22 11.76 2.19 -27.18
C GLN A 22 11.56 1.94 -25.69
N THR A 23 11.15 0.72 -25.30
CA THR A 23 10.86 0.38 -23.89
C THR A 23 12.11 0.44 -23.02
N TYR A 24 13.27 0.04 -23.55
CA TYR A 24 14.55 0.04 -22.82
C TYR A 24 15.35 1.35 -22.96
N ALA A 25 14.88 2.30 -23.77
CA ALA A 25 15.56 3.59 -23.95
C ALA A 25 15.69 4.38 -22.63
N LEU A 26 14.68 4.26 -21.75
CA LEU A 26 14.71 4.88 -20.41
C LEU A 26 15.90 4.46 -19.55
N PHE A 27 16.34 3.21 -19.65
CA PHE A 27 17.50 2.70 -18.88
C PHE A 27 18.86 3.23 -19.39
N ARG A 28 18.91 3.86 -20.56
CA ARG A 28 20.09 4.59 -21.04
C ARG A 28 20.27 5.92 -20.28
N ASN A 29 19.21 6.43 -19.67
CA ASN A 29 19.30 7.56 -18.75
C ASN A 29 19.80 7.06 -17.38
N ALA A 30 21.08 7.30 -17.10
CA ALA A 30 21.74 6.85 -15.89
C ALA A 30 21.09 7.44 -14.62
N ASP A 31 20.56 8.65 -14.68
CA ASP A 31 19.91 9.31 -13.54
C ASP A 31 18.56 8.65 -13.23
N PHE A 32 17.77 8.31 -14.26
CA PHE A 32 16.53 7.55 -14.07
C PHE A 32 16.81 6.14 -13.53
N THR A 33 17.83 5.46 -14.05
CA THR A 33 18.19 4.10 -13.60
C THR A 33 18.64 4.10 -12.14
N ARG A 34 19.49 5.07 -11.73
CA ARG A 34 19.90 5.25 -10.32
C ARG A 34 18.71 5.53 -9.42
N TYR A 35 17.83 6.41 -9.85
CA TYR A 35 16.59 6.71 -9.12
C TYR A 35 15.69 5.47 -8.96
N LEU A 36 15.45 4.73 -10.05
CA LEU A 36 14.58 3.55 -10.02
C LEU A 36 15.14 2.45 -9.11
N LEU A 37 16.46 2.22 -9.16
CA LEU A 37 17.14 1.26 -8.29
C LEU A 37 17.09 1.72 -6.83
N ALA A 38 17.36 2.99 -6.55
CA ALA A 38 17.24 3.55 -5.21
C ALA A 38 15.81 3.39 -4.66
N ARG A 39 14.81 3.69 -5.49
CA ARG A 39 13.38 3.54 -5.16
C ARG A 39 13.02 2.10 -4.83
N PHE A 40 13.51 1.15 -5.64
CA PHE A 40 13.27 -0.28 -5.42
C PHE A 40 13.88 -0.75 -4.10
N ILE A 41 15.18 -0.47 -3.88
CA ILE A 41 15.90 -0.91 -2.68
C ILE A 41 15.31 -0.28 -1.41
N ALA A 42 15.00 1.02 -1.43
CA ALA A 42 14.38 1.70 -0.29
C ALA A 42 12.97 1.15 0.01
N ALA A 43 12.17 0.90 -1.01
CA ALA A 43 10.85 0.30 -0.82
C ALA A 43 10.93 -1.14 -0.32
N LEU A 44 11.87 -1.93 -0.85
CA LEU A 44 12.12 -3.31 -0.42
C LEU A 44 12.47 -3.36 1.07
N GLY A 45 13.44 -2.56 1.50
CA GLY A 45 13.85 -2.47 2.90
C GLY A 45 12.71 -2.01 3.81
N MET A 46 11.90 -1.05 3.36
CA MET A 46 10.74 -0.58 4.12
C MET A 46 9.70 -1.67 4.33
N GLN A 47 9.37 -2.45 3.30
CA GLN A 47 8.44 -3.58 3.40
C GLN A 47 8.98 -4.70 4.29
N MET A 48 10.29 -4.95 4.22
CA MET A 48 10.98 -5.88 5.14
C MET A 48 10.86 -5.41 6.59
N MET A 49 11.17 -4.14 6.85
CA MET A 49 11.14 -3.54 8.19
C MET A 49 9.74 -3.63 8.82
N VAL A 50 8.69 -3.25 8.08
CA VAL A 50 7.30 -3.30 8.58
C VAL A 50 6.90 -4.73 8.93
N THR A 51 7.24 -5.71 8.07
CA THR A 51 6.93 -7.13 8.33
C THR A 51 7.65 -7.66 9.57
N ALA A 52 8.94 -7.34 9.72
CA ALA A 52 9.72 -7.74 10.86
C ALA A 52 9.23 -7.10 12.17
N LEU A 53 8.81 -5.83 12.11
CA LEU A 53 8.30 -5.13 13.28
C LEU A 53 6.96 -5.71 13.76
N ASP A 54 6.05 -6.03 12.84
CA ASP A 54 4.78 -6.65 13.21
C ASP A 54 5.01 -8.04 13.84
N TRP A 55 5.94 -8.82 13.27
CA TRP A 55 6.33 -10.10 13.84
C TRP A 55 6.92 -9.95 15.25
N GLU A 56 7.86 -9.02 15.44
CA GLU A 56 8.54 -8.83 16.72
C GLU A 56 7.61 -8.26 17.79
N LEU A 57 6.77 -7.25 17.45
CA LEU A 57 5.78 -6.71 18.37
C LEU A 57 4.80 -7.80 18.82
N TYR A 58 4.35 -8.64 17.90
CA TYR A 58 3.48 -9.76 18.24
C TYR A 58 4.18 -10.77 19.16
N LYS A 59 5.41 -11.20 18.82
CA LYS A 59 6.18 -12.16 19.61
C LYS A 59 6.50 -11.66 21.03
N ARG A 60 6.69 -10.35 21.19
CA ARG A 60 6.97 -9.75 22.51
C ARG A 60 5.69 -9.51 23.32
N ALA A 61 4.66 -8.98 22.69
CA ALA A 61 3.47 -8.49 23.39
C ALA A 61 2.34 -9.52 23.48
N HIS A 62 2.33 -10.50 22.57
CA HIS A 62 1.20 -11.42 22.40
C HIS A 62 -0.15 -10.68 22.42
N SER A 63 -0.26 -9.56 21.65
CA SER A 63 -1.43 -8.68 21.67
C SER A 63 -1.70 -8.10 20.29
N GLY A 64 -2.94 -8.27 19.79
CA GLY A 64 -3.39 -7.62 18.59
C GLY A 64 -3.50 -6.08 18.75
N LEU A 65 -3.79 -5.63 19.97
CA LEU A 65 -3.80 -4.19 20.27
C LEU A 65 -2.42 -3.56 20.07
N ALA A 66 -1.34 -4.27 20.41
CA ALA A 66 0.02 -3.79 20.14
C ALA A 66 0.29 -3.64 18.64
N LEU A 67 -0.24 -4.55 17.82
CA LEU A 67 -0.18 -4.41 16.35
C LEU A 67 -1.03 -3.23 15.85
N GLY A 68 -2.19 -3.01 16.45
CA GLY A 68 -3.05 -1.87 16.12
C GLY A 68 -2.38 -0.51 16.37
N PHE A 69 -1.60 -0.38 17.43
CA PHE A 69 -0.85 0.87 17.72
C PHE A 69 0.23 1.17 16.68
N VAL A 70 0.70 0.22 15.88
CA VAL A 70 1.58 0.47 14.72
C VAL A 70 0.89 1.41 13.73
N GLY A 71 -0.35 1.09 13.34
CA GLY A 71 -1.14 1.94 12.44
C GLY A 71 -1.35 3.35 13.02
N LEU A 72 -1.74 3.45 14.29
CA LEU A 72 -1.96 4.75 14.92
C LEU A 72 -0.68 5.59 14.97
N SER A 73 0.47 4.97 15.26
CA SER A 73 1.78 5.65 15.30
C SER A 73 2.21 6.20 13.94
N LEU A 74 1.80 5.56 12.85
CA LEU A 74 2.03 6.04 11.49
C LEU A 74 1.00 7.08 11.04
N MET A 75 -0.27 6.91 11.42
CA MET A 75 -1.39 7.77 11.00
C MET A 75 -1.27 9.18 11.57
N VAL A 76 -1.00 9.31 12.88
CA VAL A 76 -0.97 10.61 13.55
C VAL A 76 0.01 11.59 12.88
N PRO A 77 1.30 11.24 12.68
CA PRO A 77 2.22 12.13 11.98
C PRO A 77 1.84 12.34 10.51
N MET A 78 1.26 11.35 9.84
CA MET A 78 0.79 11.50 8.46
C MET A 78 -0.28 12.59 8.36
N ILE A 79 -1.30 12.57 9.21
CA ILE A 79 -2.36 13.59 9.21
C ILE A 79 -1.79 14.98 9.52
N LEU A 80 -0.97 15.10 10.57
CA LEU A 80 -0.41 16.38 11.01
C LEU A 80 0.58 16.97 9.99
N CYS A 81 1.36 16.12 9.32
CA CYS A 81 2.42 16.57 8.40
C CYS A 81 2.00 16.61 6.93
N THR A 82 0.82 16.13 6.54
CA THR A 82 0.39 16.11 5.12
C THR A 82 0.43 17.49 4.46
N LEU A 83 -0.09 18.53 5.14
CA LEU A 83 -0.07 19.89 4.62
C LEU A 83 1.34 20.49 4.55
N PRO A 84 2.14 20.48 5.65
CA PRO A 84 3.53 20.90 5.60
C PRO A 84 4.34 20.15 4.54
N ALA A 85 4.16 18.84 4.40
CA ALA A 85 4.90 18.02 3.44
C ALA A 85 4.63 18.43 1.98
N GLY A 86 3.36 18.70 1.63
CA GLY A 86 3.01 19.23 0.33
C GLY A 86 3.69 20.57 0.04
N GLN A 87 3.64 21.51 0.99
CA GLN A 87 4.29 22.82 0.84
C GLN A 87 5.81 22.73 0.72
N VAL A 88 6.43 21.84 1.49
CA VAL A 88 7.89 21.60 1.44
C VAL A 88 8.27 20.98 0.09
N ALA A 89 7.52 20.00 -0.43
CA ALA A 89 7.76 19.37 -1.72
C ALA A 89 7.64 20.35 -2.90
N ASP A 90 6.81 21.39 -2.75
CA ASP A 90 6.62 22.44 -3.77
C ASP A 90 7.68 23.54 -3.72
N ARG A 91 8.28 23.84 -2.54
CA ARG A 91 9.20 24.96 -2.33
C ARG A 91 10.67 24.55 -2.28
N PHE A 92 10.97 23.34 -1.85
CA PHE A 92 12.35 22.90 -1.63
C PHE A 92 12.82 21.90 -2.70
N ASN A 93 14.13 21.73 -2.77
CA ASN A 93 14.76 20.76 -3.68
C ASN A 93 14.32 19.32 -3.30
N ARG A 94 13.58 18.68 -4.20
CA ARG A 94 13.01 17.35 -4.03
C ARG A 94 14.06 16.28 -3.75
N LYS A 95 15.25 16.38 -4.37
CA LYS A 95 16.38 15.49 -4.09
C LYS A 95 16.79 15.58 -2.62
N LYS A 96 16.88 16.80 -2.06
CA LYS A 96 17.24 17.00 -0.64
C LYS A 96 16.16 16.42 0.30
N ILE A 97 14.89 16.57 -0.06
CA ILE A 97 13.77 15.99 0.71
C ILE A 97 13.87 14.47 0.70
N ILE A 98 14.10 13.84 -0.47
CA ILE A 98 14.25 12.39 -0.59
C ILE A 98 15.43 11.91 0.25
N LEU A 99 16.60 12.56 0.15
CA LEU A 99 17.78 12.21 0.92
C LEU A 99 17.53 12.34 2.44
N GLY A 100 16.95 13.44 2.90
CA GLY A 100 16.63 13.67 4.32
C GLY A 100 15.61 12.67 4.86
N SER A 101 14.54 12.40 4.12
CA SER A 101 13.53 11.40 4.51
C SER A 101 14.12 9.98 4.53
N THR A 102 14.95 9.62 3.55
CA THR A 102 15.61 8.29 3.51
C THR A 102 16.60 8.15 4.66
N LEU A 103 17.32 9.23 5.01
CA LEU A 103 18.21 9.24 6.19
C LEU A 103 17.41 9.04 7.49
N LEU A 104 16.27 9.72 7.67
CA LEU A 104 15.42 9.54 8.84
C LEU A 104 14.88 8.11 8.93
N LEU A 105 14.48 7.51 7.81
CA LEU A 105 14.08 6.09 7.74
C LEU A 105 15.23 5.17 8.13
N GLY A 106 16.44 5.44 7.65
CA GLY A 106 17.65 4.70 8.00
C GLY A 106 17.98 4.79 9.50
N LEU A 107 17.89 5.99 10.07
CA LEU A 107 18.11 6.21 11.52
C LEU A 107 17.04 5.51 12.38
N ALA A 108 15.78 5.54 11.95
CA ALA A 108 14.72 4.79 12.63
C ALA A 108 15.00 3.27 12.58
N SER A 109 15.43 2.75 11.44
CA SER A 109 15.81 1.34 11.30
C SER A 109 17.03 0.99 12.13
N LEU A 110 18.01 1.88 12.24
CA LEU A 110 19.16 1.68 13.14
C LEU A 110 18.70 1.64 14.60
N GLY A 111 17.80 2.53 15.00
CA GLY A 111 17.19 2.51 16.33
C GLY A 111 16.47 1.19 16.61
N LEU A 112 15.68 0.67 15.66
CA LEU A 112 15.04 -0.65 15.76
C LEU A 112 16.07 -1.78 15.82
N THR A 113 17.14 -1.72 15.03
CA THR A 113 18.24 -2.70 15.07
C THR A 113 18.83 -2.78 16.47
N LEU A 114 19.19 -1.63 17.04
CA LEU A 114 19.82 -1.56 18.36
C LEU A 114 18.86 -2.01 19.47
N THR A 115 17.61 -1.53 19.47
CA THR A 115 16.62 -1.93 20.49
C THR A 115 16.28 -3.41 20.40
N SER A 116 16.15 -3.96 19.20
CA SER A 116 15.88 -5.39 18.99
C SER A 116 17.08 -6.28 19.36
N ALA A 117 18.30 -5.85 19.07
CA ALA A 117 19.51 -6.62 19.38
C ALA A 117 19.85 -6.61 20.87
N PHE A 118 19.62 -5.49 21.58
CA PHE A 118 20.01 -5.36 23.00
C PHE A 118 18.90 -5.71 23.99
N ILE A 119 17.64 -5.78 23.58
CA ILE A 119 16.51 -6.17 24.42
C ILE A 119 16.05 -7.57 23.98
N ALA A 120 16.28 -8.58 24.82
CA ALA A 120 15.82 -9.96 24.55
C ALA A 120 14.28 -10.00 24.37
N LEU A 121 13.80 -10.98 23.58
CA LEU A 121 12.39 -11.08 23.19
C LEU A 121 11.41 -11.17 24.37
N ASP A 122 11.83 -11.83 25.44
CA ASP A 122 11.06 -12.08 26.67
C ASP A 122 11.21 -11.00 27.74
N GLN A 123 12.06 -9.99 27.50
CA GLN A 123 12.40 -8.99 28.49
C GLN A 123 11.95 -7.58 28.07
N LYS A 124 11.57 -6.75 29.06
CA LYS A 124 11.30 -5.32 28.93
C LYS A 124 10.35 -4.98 27.76
N VAL A 125 9.27 -5.75 27.60
CA VAL A 125 8.29 -5.61 26.51
C VAL A 125 7.80 -4.17 26.38
N ALA A 126 7.36 -3.54 27.49
CA ALA A 126 6.88 -2.16 27.49
C ALA A 126 7.95 -1.16 27.02
N THR A 127 9.22 -1.38 27.40
CA THR A 127 10.32 -0.51 26.97
C THR A 127 10.54 -0.63 25.46
N PHE A 128 10.57 -1.86 24.91
CA PHE A 128 10.68 -2.07 23.47
C PHE A 128 9.52 -1.43 22.73
N GLN A 129 8.28 -1.64 23.19
CA GLN A 129 7.09 -1.04 22.57
C GLN A 129 7.17 0.48 22.53
N MET A 130 7.57 1.13 23.63
CA MET A 130 7.72 2.58 23.72
C MET A 130 8.72 3.10 22.66
N PHE A 131 9.90 2.48 22.54
CA PHE A 131 10.88 2.85 21.52
C PHE A 131 10.38 2.56 20.09
N ALA A 132 9.75 1.40 19.87
CA ALA A 132 9.22 1.01 18.58
C ALA A 132 8.17 2.02 18.08
N TYR A 133 7.19 2.39 18.92
CA TYR A 133 6.18 3.37 18.54
C TYR A 133 6.76 4.78 18.34
N ALA A 134 7.73 5.20 19.16
CA ALA A 134 8.41 6.48 18.96
C ALA A 134 9.17 6.51 17.61
N LEU A 135 9.87 5.43 17.27
CA LEU A 135 10.54 5.30 15.98
C LEU A 135 9.56 5.22 14.81
N LEU A 136 8.39 4.58 15.00
CA LEU A 136 7.32 4.57 13.99
C LEU A 136 6.74 5.96 13.73
N VAL A 137 6.63 6.82 14.75
CA VAL A 137 6.27 8.23 14.54
C VAL A 137 7.29 8.92 13.64
N VAL A 138 8.58 8.69 13.84
CA VAL A 138 9.66 9.23 12.96
C VAL A 138 9.51 8.66 11.54
N VAL A 139 9.23 7.36 11.40
CA VAL A 139 8.95 6.72 10.09
C VAL A 139 7.74 7.36 9.42
N GLY A 140 6.65 7.60 10.16
CA GLY A 140 5.44 8.26 9.65
C GLY A 140 5.71 9.66 9.12
N VAL A 141 6.47 10.49 9.88
CA VAL A 141 6.92 11.81 9.41
C VAL A 141 7.74 11.66 8.12
N ALA A 142 8.78 10.83 8.13
CA ALA A 142 9.66 10.65 6.98
C ALA A 142 8.90 10.21 5.72
N ARG A 143 7.97 9.24 5.84
CA ARG A 143 7.12 8.77 4.73
C ARG A 143 6.23 9.88 4.17
N THR A 144 5.67 10.72 5.04
CA THR A 144 4.76 11.80 4.62
C THR A 144 5.48 12.83 3.75
N PHE A 145 6.74 13.15 4.03
CA PHE A 145 7.55 14.03 3.18
C PHE A 145 8.10 13.32 1.93
N LEU A 146 8.41 12.04 2.04
CA LEU A 146 9.03 11.26 0.98
C LEU A 146 8.11 11.06 -0.23
N TRP A 147 6.85 10.72 -0.02
CA TRP A 147 5.93 10.31 -1.09
C TRP A 147 5.65 11.42 -2.12
N PRO A 148 5.24 12.64 -1.74
CA PRO A 148 5.06 13.72 -2.70
C PRO A 148 6.36 14.12 -3.40
N ALA A 149 7.50 14.07 -2.69
CA ALA A 149 8.80 14.36 -3.27
C ALA A 149 9.17 13.34 -4.36
N ILE A 150 8.97 12.04 -4.14
CA ILE A 150 9.19 10.97 -5.13
C ILE A 150 8.29 11.15 -6.35
N ALA A 151 6.99 11.35 -6.15
CA ALA A 151 6.04 11.54 -7.24
C ALA A 151 6.39 12.72 -8.14
N ALA A 152 6.87 13.81 -7.53
CA ALA A 152 7.30 14.98 -8.26
C ALA A 152 8.73 14.87 -8.84
N PHE A 153 9.60 14.04 -8.28
CA PHE A 153 10.97 13.86 -8.75
C PHE A 153 11.04 13.04 -10.04
N VAL A 154 10.24 11.97 -10.17
CA VAL A 154 10.21 11.15 -11.38
C VAL A 154 9.83 11.96 -12.62
N THR A 155 8.91 12.92 -12.48
CA THR A 155 8.48 13.78 -13.60
C THR A 155 9.57 14.74 -14.10
N ALA A 156 10.60 14.96 -13.29
CA ALA A 156 11.72 15.83 -13.63
C ALA A 156 12.88 15.08 -14.29
N LEU A 157 12.96 13.74 -14.12
CA LEU A 157 14.09 12.93 -14.61
C LEU A 157 13.95 12.49 -16.07
N VAL A 158 12.74 12.53 -16.63
CA VAL A 158 12.44 12.00 -17.95
C VAL A 158 11.68 13.02 -18.81
N ALA A 159 11.82 12.89 -20.13
CA ALA A 159 11.06 13.69 -21.08
C ALA A 159 9.55 13.42 -20.94
N ARG A 160 8.73 14.38 -21.36
CA ARG A 160 7.25 14.32 -21.20
C ARG A 160 6.65 13.10 -21.91
N GLU A 161 7.21 12.74 -23.06
CA GLU A 161 6.82 11.61 -23.89
C GLU A 161 7.10 10.25 -23.23
N GLU A 162 8.13 10.19 -22.38
CA GLU A 162 8.56 8.98 -21.68
C GLU A 162 7.90 8.82 -20.30
N LEU A 163 7.24 9.88 -19.81
CA LEU A 163 6.68 9.94 -18.46
C LEU A 163 5.70 8.79 -18.14
N PRO A 164 4.77 8.38 -19.03
CA PRO A 164 3.88 7.25 -18.75
C PRO A 164 4.65 5.95 -18.48
N ARG A 165 5.73 5.70 -19.25
CA ARG A 165 6.59 4.52 -19.07
C ARG A 165 7.38 4.60 -17.77
N ALA A 166 7.92 5.77 -17.44
CA ALA A 166 8.66 5.99 -16.19
C ALA A 166 7.77 5.76 -14.95
N ILE A 167 6.52 6.22 -14.98
CA ILE A 167 5.53 5.97 -13.93
C ILE A 167 5.23 4.47 -13.83
N THR A 168 5.09 3.76 -14.95
CA THR A 168 4.87 2.31 -14.97
C THR A 168 6.02 1.56 -14.32
N PHE A 169 7.28 1.86 -14.68
CA PHE A 169 8.45 1.24 -14.04
C PHE A 169 8.57 1.57 -12.55
N ASN A 170 8.30 2.83 -12.17
CA ASN A 170 8.30 3.24 -10.76
C ASN A 170 7.24 2.48 -9.93
N SER A 171 6.04 2.32 -10.48
CA SER A 171 4.95 1.56 -9.84
C SER A 171 5.28 0.07 -9.79
N GLY A 172 5.83 -0.50 -10.87
CA GLY A 172 6.27 -1.88 -10.93
C GLY A 172 7.37 -2.20 -9.92
N ALA A 173 8.36 -1.30 -9.77
CA ALA A 173 9.42 -1.44 -8.78
C ALA A 173 8.85 -1.46 -7.34
N PHE A 174 7.89 -0.58 -7.05
CA PHE A 174 7.21 -0.58 -5.75
C PHE A 174 6.40 -1.86 -5.53
N GLN A 175 5.62 -2.30 -6.51
CA GLN A 175 4.81 -3.52 -6.39
C GLN A 175 5.67 -4.77 -6.20
N LEU A 176 6.80 -4.86 -6.91
CA LEU A 176 7.77 -5.94 -6.73
C LEU A 176 8.36 -5.92 -5.31
N SER A 177 8.63 -4.74 -4.76
CA SER A 177 9.08 -4.58 -3.37
C SER A 177 8.04 -5.06 -2.35
N CYS A 178 6.74 -4.87 -2.65
CA CYS A 178 5.66 -5.35 -1.79
C CYS A 178 5.55 -6.88 -1.77
N VAL A 179 5.99 -7.59 -2.83
CA VAL A 179 6.06 -9.06 -2.86
C VAL A 179 7.33 -9.55 -2.19
N LEU A 180 8.48 -9.04 -2.65
CA LEU A 180 9.79 -9.55 -2.23
C LEU A 180 10.16 -9.15 -0.81
N GLY A 181 9.74 -7.96 -0.35
CA GLY A 181 10.10 -7.43 0.97
C GLY A 181 9.60 -8.30 2.11
N PRO A 182 8.29 -8.54 2.25
CA PRO A 182 7.76 -9.41 3.27
C PRO A 182 8.32 -10.83 3.21
N SER A 183 8.45 -11.39 1.99
CA SER A 183 9.01 -12.73 1.78
C SER A 183 10.48 -12.81 2.25
N ALA A 184 11.30 -11.83 1.88
CA ALA A 184 12.70 -11.77 2.31
C ALA A 184 12.83 -11.57 3.82
N ALA A 185 12.01 -10.72 4.43
CA ALA A 185 11.95 -10.55 5.88
C ALA A 185 11.60 -11.88 6.58
N GLY A 186 10.58 -12.59 6.06
CA GLY A 186 10.16 -13.88 6.59
C GLY A 186 11.27 -14.93 6.55
N VAL A 187 12.00 -15.01 5.43
CA VAL A 187 13.16 -15.92 5.29
C VAL A 187 14.27 -15.57 6.28
N ILE A 188 14.62 -14.28 6.42
CA ILE A 188 15.67 -13.85 7.36
C ILE A 188 15.26 -14.18 8.79
N ILE A 189 14.02 -13.86 9.18
CA ILE A 189 13.51 -14.16 10.53
C ILE A 189 13.54 -15.66 10.80
N TRP A 190 13.12 -16.48 9.82
CA TRP A 190 13.15 -17.94 9.95
C TRP A 190 14.57 -18.50 10.14
N LEU A 191 15.56 -17.95 9.42
CA LEU A 191 16.95 -18.39 9.50
C LEU A 191 17.66 -17.90 10.78
N THR A 192 17.32 -16.70 11.25
CA THR A 192 18.03 -16.04 12.37
C THR A 192 17.28 -16.07 13.68
N HIS A 193 16.01 -16.49 13.66
CA HIS A 193 15.09 -16.48 14.80
C HIS A 193 14.96 -15.09 15.47
N GLY A 194 15.16 -14.01 14.71
CA GLY A 194 15.13 -12.64 15.21
C GLY A 194 14.83 -11.61 14.15
N ALA A 195 14.32 -10.44 14.56
CA ALA A 195 13.97 -9.34 13.66
C ALA A 195 15.13 -8.37 13.42
N TRP A 196 16.09 -8.24 14.34
CA TRP A 196 17.19 -7.28 14.24
C TRP A 196 18.00 -7.37 12.94
N PRO A 197 18.27 -8.56 12.34
CA PRO A 197 19.01 -8.63 11.09
C PRO A 197 18.25 -8.01 9.92
N VAL A 198 16.91 -8.10 9.95
CA VAL A 198 16.05 -7.46 8.92
C VAL A 198 16.17 -5.95 8.99
N TYR A 199 16.15 -5.38 10.19
CA TYR A 199 16.34 -3.93 10.38
C TYR A 199 17.74 -3.49 9.96
N ALA A 200 18.78 -4.28 10.27
CA ALA A 200 20.16 -4.01 9.84
C ALA A 200 20.28 -4.01 8.29
N VAL A 201 19.66 -4.97 7.61
CA VAL A 201 19.58 -4.98 6.13
C VAL A 201 18.90 -3.71 5.60
N ASN A 202 17.81 -3.24 6.26
CA ASN A 202 17.15 -2.00 5.85
C ASN A 202 18.05 -0.77 6.04
N VAL A 203 18.90 -0.73 7.08
CA VAL A 203 19.92 0.34 7.21
C VAL A 203 20.87 0.34 6.02
N VAL A 204 21.38 -0.83 5.61
CA VAL A 204 22.26 -0.96 4.45
C VAL A 204 21.56 -0.51 3.17
N PHE A 205 20.32 -0.92 2.98
CA PHE A 205 19.50 -0.51 1.84
C PHE A 205 19.22 1.00 1.83
N GLY A 206 18.98 1.60 2.99
CA GLY A 206 18.83 3.04 3.14
C GLY A 206 20.10 3.80 2.72
N LEU A 207 21.27 3.34 3.18
CA LEU A 207 22.57 3.92 2.79
C LEU A 207 22.84 3.77 1.28
N ALA A 208 22.55 2.60 0.72
CA ALA A 208 22.67 2.36 -0.73
C ALA A 208 21.74 3.28 -1.53
N ALA A 209 20.48 3.44 -1.09
CA ALA A 209 19.52 4.34 -1.72
C ALA A 209 19.99 5.80 -1.65
N ILE A 210 20.52 6.25 -0.50
CA ILE A 210 21.10 7.59 -0.35
C ILE A 210 22.27 7.79 -1.34
N ALA A 211 23.19 6.82 -1.44
CA ALA A 211 24.33 6.91 -2.35
C ALA A 211 23.88 6.98 -3.82
N LEU A 212 22.89 6.18 -4.22
CA LEU A 212 22.32 6.20 -5.57
C LEU A 212 21.64 7.54 -5.89
N ILE A 213 20.80 8.06 -4.98
CA ILE A 213 20.13 9.36 -5.16
C ILE A 213 21.14 10.51 -5.14
N ALA A 214 22.16 10.47 -4.29
CA ALA A 214 23.22 11.48 -4.28
C ALA A 214 23.94 11.54 -5.62
N GLY A 215 24.14 10.40 -6.30
CA GLY A 215 24.75 10.30 -7.62
C GLY A 215 23.89 10.80 -8.79
N VAL A 216 22.59 11.11 -8.59
CA VAL A 216 21.74 11.71 -9.63
C VAL A 216 22.16 13.17 -9.85
N ARG A 217 22.51 13.52 -11.07
CA ARG A 217 23.09 14.85 -11.41
C ARG A 217 22.05 15.88 -11.86
N HIS A 218 20.81 15.47 -12.05
CA HIS A 218 19.76 16.34 -12.55
C HIS A 218 19.47 17.52 -11.60
N GLU A 219 19.71 18.74 -12.04
CA GLU A 219 19.32 19.97 -11.33
C GLU A 219 17.84 20.25 -11.58
N HIS A 220 17.08 20.18 -10.53
CA HIS A 220 15.64 20.37 -10.60
C HIS A 220 15.27 21.86 -10.53
N LYS A 221 14.76 22.41 -11.65
CA LYS A 221 14.08 23.71 -11.66
C LYS A 221 12.69 23.52 -11.06
N ILE A 222 12.43 24.18 -9.95
CA ILE A 222 11.11 24.15 -9.27
C ILE A 222 10.18 25.08 -10.05
N PRO A 223 9.16 24.57 -10.76
CA PRO A 223 8.18 25.43 -11.38
C PRO A 223 7.35 26.13 -10.29
N PRO A 224 7.01 27.40 -10.44
CA PRO A 224 6.13 28.09 -9.52
C PRO A 224 4.76 27.38 -9.52
N ARG A 225 4.37 26.81 -8.39
CA ARG A 225 3.05 26.21 -8.16
C ARG A 225 2.38 26.91 -6.98
N GLU A 226 1.06 27.04 -7.06
CA GLU A 226 0.30 27.48 -5.89
C GLU A 226 0.47 26.45 -4.76
N PRO A 227 0.88 26.90 -3.56
CA PRO A 227 1.10 25.98 -2.44
C PRO A 227 -0.22 25.33 -2.01
N VAL A 228 -0.14 24.03 -1.69
CA VAL A 228 -1.26 23.33 -1.05
C VAL A 228 -1.58 24.05 0.27
N SER A 229 -2.77 24.57 0.40
CA SER A 229 -3.23 25.32 1.58
C SER A 229 -4.46 24.64 2.20
N LEU A 230 -4.74 24.92 3.47
CA LEU A 230 -6.00 24.48 4.11
C LEU A 230 -7.23 24.86 3.26
N LYS A 231 -7.23 26.07 2.68
CA LYS A 231 -8.30 26.53 1.79
C LYS A 231 -8.40 25.66 0.53
N SER A 232 -7.28 25.21 -0.03
CA SER A 232 -7.28 24.33 -1.20
C SER A 232 -7.80 22.93 -0.87
N LEU A 233 -7.45 22.37 0.31
CA LEU A 233 -8.02 21.10 0.78
C LEU A 233 -9.52 21.20 1.04
N ILE A 234 -9.97 22.25 1.74
CA ILE A 234 -11.41 22.47 1.97
C ILE A 234 -12.17 22.56 0.64
N THR A 235 -11.60 23.22 -0.36
CA THR A 235 -12.19 23.26 -1.71
C THR A 235 -12.26 21.87 -2.33
N GLY A 236 -11.23 21.06 -2.17
CA GLY A 236 -11.22 19.66 -2.61
C GLY A 236 -12.29 18.82 -1.88
N PHE A 237 -12.38 18.92 -0.55
CA PHE A 237 -13.44 18.27 0.25
C PHE A 237 -14.84 18.69 -0.21
N LYS A 238 -15.07 20.00 -0.39
CA LYS A 238 -16.38 20.51 -0.86
C LYS A 238 -16.75 19.94 -2.22
N PHE A 239 -15.79 19.84 -3.15
CA PHE A 239 -16.02 19.23 -4.46
C PHE A 239 -16.35 17.74 -4.35
N VAL A 240 -15.59 16.98 -3.55
CA VAL A 240 -15.85 15.55 -3.30
C VAL A 240 -17.25 15.36 -2.72
N TYR A 241 -17.63 16.16 -1.72
CA TYR A 241 -18.94 16.08 -1.07
C TYR A 241 -20.11 16.40 -2.03
N GLN A 242 -19.90 17.34 -2.97
CA GLN A 242 -20.90 17.71 -3.96
C GLN A 242 -21.04 16.68 -5.09
N ASN A 243 -20.03 15.86 -5.36
CA ASN A 243 -20.07 14.83 -6.39
C ASN A 243 -20.39 13.47 -5.79
N LYS A 244 -21.66 13.05 -5.89
CA LYS A 244 -22.18 11.81 -5.31
C LYS A 244 -21.38 10.55 -5.70
N ILE A 245 -20.91 10.49 -6.96
CA ILE A 245 -20.17 9.32 -7.46
C ILE A 245 -18.78 9.29 -6.81
N ILE A 246 -18.06 10.43 -6.81
CA ILE A 246 -16.73 10.51 -6.17
C ILE A 246 -16.85 10.25 -4.66
N LEU A 247 -17.82 10.89 -3.99
CA LEU A 247 -18.07 10.68 -2.57
C LEU A 247 -18.34 9.21 -2.26
N GLY A 248 -19.25 8.57 -3.00
CA GLY A 248 -19.61 7.18 -2.77
C GLY A 248 -18.46 6.21 -3.06
N THR A 249 -17.63 6.48 -4.07
CA THR A 249 -16.44 5.64 -4.37
C THR A 249 -15.36 5.77 -3.29
N ILE A 250 -15.09 6.97 -2.80
CA ILE A 250 -14.14 7.20 -1.69
C ILE A 250 -14.68 6.60 -0.39
N THR A 251 -15.97 6.77 -0.10
CA THR A 251 -16.63 6.19 1.08
C THR A 251 -16.58 4.67 1.07
N LEU A 252 -16.87 4.05 -0.09
CA LEU A 252 -16.79 2.60 -0.28
C LEU A 252 -15.41 2.07 0.07
N ASP A 253 -14.37 2.68 -0.47
CA ASP A 253 -12.98 2.29 -0.22
C ASP A 253 -12.59 2.49 1.25
N MET A 254 -12.84 3.69 1.76
CA MET A 254 -12.49 4.05 3.12
C MET A 254 -13.03 3.05 4.14
N PHE A 255 -14.32 2.73 4.05
CA PHE A 255 -14.93 1.82 5.02
C PHE A 255 -14.65 0.33 4.71
N ALA A 256 -14.48 -0.05 3.43
CA ALA A 256 -14.11 -1.42 3.09
C ALA A 256 -12.71 -1.76 3.60
N VAL A 257 -11.76 -0.83 3.47
CA VAL A 257 -10.39 -1.00 3.98
C VAL A 257 -10.34 -0.88 5.49
N LEU A 258 -11.10 0.08 6.07
CA LEU A 258 -11.18 0.26 7.52
C LEU A 258 -11.63 -1.02 8.22
N LEU A 259 -12.66 -1.68 7.71
CA LEU A 259 -13.24 -2.88 8.31
C LEU A 259 -12.55 -4.16 7.84
N GLY A 260 -11.98 -4.17 6.63
CA GLY A 260 -11.32 -5.33 6.03
C GLY A 260 -9.89 -5.61 6.50
N GLY A 261 -9.43 -5.01 7.60
CA GLY A 261 -8.04 -4.91 8.06
C GLY A 261 -7.34 -6.21 8.50
N ALA A 262 -7.59 -7.36 7.85
CA ALA A 262 -6.97 -8.65 8.16
C ALA A 262 -5.42 -8.62 8.20
N VAL A 263 -4.79 -7.70 7.45
CA VAL A 263 -3.31 -7.64 7.29
C VAL A 263 -2.59 -7.40 8.63
N THR A 264 -3.15 -6.57 9.49
CA THR A 264 -2.56 -6.27 10.81
C THR A 264 -2.53 -7.48 11.72
N LEU A 265 -3.50 -8.40 11.59
CA LEU A 265 -3.60 -9.60 12.43
C LEU A 265 -2.85 -10.81 11.84
N LEU A 266 -2.25 -10.70 10.65
CA LEU A 266 -1.51 -11.80 10.01
C LEU A 266 -0.42 -12.44 10.89
N PRO A 267 0.31 -11.71 11.78
CA PRO A 267 1.23 -12.37 12.70
C PRO A 267 0.54 -13.41 13.61
N ILE A 268 -0.67 -13.11 14.09
CA ILE A 268 -1.46 -14.05 14.91
C ILE A 268 -1.87 -15.28 14.11
N PHE A 269 -2.28 -15.07 12.85
CA PHE A 269 -2.65 -16.15 11.95
C PHE A 269 -1.46 -17.03 11.60
N ALA A 270 -0.31 -16.43 11.26
CA ALA A 270 0.89 -17.17 10.87
C ALA A 270 1.51 -18.00 12.00
N ASP A 271 1.38 -17.52 13.25
CA ASP A 271 1.94 -18.22 14.43
C ASP A 271 1.01 -19.32 14.96
N GLY A 272 -0.27 -19.01 15.17
CA GLY A 272 -1.14 -19.88 15.97
C GLY A 272 -2.38 -20.44 15.28
N ILE A 273 -2.86 -19.83 14.16
CA ILE A 273 -4.13 -20.21 13.53
C ILE A 273 -3.89 -21.08 12.28
N ILE A 274 -3.00 -20.62 11.39
CA ILE A 274 -2.67 -21.27 10.10
C ILE A 274 -1.15 -21.30 9.90
N PRO A 275 -0.39 -21.95 10.78
CA PRO A 275 1.06 -22.01 10.64
C PRO A 275 1.44 -22.75 9.35
N LEU A 276 2.47 -22.24 8.65
CA LEU A 276 3.02 -22.89 7.47
C LEU A 276 3.69 -24.22 7.84
N HIS A 277 4.50 -24.16 8.92
CA HIS A 277 5.21 -25.30 9.50
C HIS A 277 5.65 -24.91 10.92
N ASN A 278 5.89 -25.89 11.79
CA ASN A 278 6.34 -25.61 13.15
C ASN A 278 7.67 -24.84 13.16
N GLY A 279 7.70 -23.68 13.81
CA GLY A 279 8.86 -22.79 13.89
C GLY A 279 9.10 -21.90 12.65
N ALA A 280 8.20 -21.91 11.67
CA ALA A 280 8.32 -21.10 10.46
C ALA A 280 7.34 -19.91 10.43
N ASP A 281 6.94 -19.40 11.57
CA ASP A 281 5.98 -18.31 11.72
C ASP A 281 6.43 -17.01 11.01
N GLY A 282 7.70 -16.66 11.07
CA GLY A 282 8.27 -15.54 10.33
C GLY A 282 8.14 -15.73 8.81
N LEU A 283 8.47 -16.93 8.31
CA LEU A 283 8.32 -17.26 6.88
C LEU A 283 6.84 -17.25 6.47
N GLY A 284 5.98 -17.86 7.30
CA GLY A 284 4.53 -17.87 7.09
C GLY A 284 3.94 -16.46 7.00
N LEU A 285 4.31 -15.56 7.91
CA LEU A 285 3.91 -14.16 7.88
C LEU A 285 4.37 -13.46 6.59
N GLY A 286 5.63 -13.64 6.23
CA GLY A 286 6.21 -13.04 5.03
C GLY A 286 5.46 -13.45 3.75
N LEU A 287 5.13 -14.74 3.62
CA LEU A 287 4.37 -15.27 2.49
C LEU A 287 2.92 -14.77 2.50
N LEU A 288 2.21 -14.82 3.63
CA LEU A 288 0.83 -14.32 3.71
C LEU A 288 0.72 -12.83 3.36
N ARG A 289 1.69 -12.02 3.79
CA ARG A 289 1.75 -10.61 3.38
C ARG A 289 2.03 -10.42 1.89
N ALA A 290 2.89 -11.25 1.31
CA ALA A 290 3.18 -11.22 -0.11
C ALA A 290 2.00 -11.67 -0.98
N ALA A 291 1.05 -12.42 -0.45
CA ALA A 291 -0.08 -12.96 -1.20
C ALA A 291 -0.93 -11.85 -1.84
N ILE A 292 -1.22 -10.76 -1.11
CA ILE A 292 -2.02 -9.63 -1.60
C ILE A 292 -1.38 -8.99 -2.84
N PRO A 293 -0.12 -8.50 -2.81
CA PRO A 293 0.48 -7.92 -4.00
C PRO A 293 0.73 -8.95 -5.13
N VAL A 294 0.90 -10.23 -4.82
CA VAL A 294 0.93 -11.30 -5.84
C VAL A 294 -0.40 -11.35 -6.59
N GLY A 295 -1.52 -11.38 -5.86
CA GLY A 295 -2.85 -11.34 -6.46
C GLY A 295 -3.09 -10.08 -7.31
N ALA A 296 -2.65 -8.92 -6.82
CA ALA A 296 -2.74 -7.66 -7.55
C ALA A 296 -1.94 -7.69 -8.87
N ILE A 297 -0.71 -8.23 -8.88
CA ILE A 297 0.12 -8.38 -10.10
C ILE A 297 -0.57 -9.31 -11.09
N ILE A 298 -1.05 -10.47 -10.65
CA ILE A 298 -1.78 -11.41 -11.49
C ILE A 298 -2.99 -10.73 -12.12
N CYS A 299 -3.75 -9.98 -11.33
CA CYS A 299 -4.92 -9.25 -11.80
C CYS A 299 -4.58 -8.21 -12.87
N VAL A 300 -3.52 -7.40 -12.66
CA VAL A 300 -3.05 -6.41 -13.65
C VAL A 300 -2.75 -7.09 -14.98
N PHE A 301 -2.08 -8.24 -14.96
CA PHE A 301 -1.77 -9.00 -16.17
C PHE A 301 -3.04 -9.44 -16.91
N PHE A 302 -4.05 -9.92 -16.18
CA PHE A 302 -5.33 -10.31 -16.80
C PHE A 302 -6.12 -9.11 -17.33
N ILE A 303 -6.19 -8.00 -16.59
CA ILE A 303 -6.94 -6.79 -17.01
C ILE A 303 -6.30 -6.16 -18.24
N ALA A 304 -4.97 -6.15 -18.33
CA ALA A 304 -4.27 -5.56 -19.48
C ALA A 304 -4.65 -6.21 -20.83
N HIS A 305 -5.13 -7.46 -20.82
CA HIS A 305 -5.55 -8.20 -22.00
C HIS A 305 -7.08 -8.19 -22.22
N ARG A 306 -7.85 -7.45 -21.41
CA ARG A 306 -9.31 -7.36 -21.52
C ARG A 306 -9.74 -6.02 -22.07
N PRO A 307 -10.87 -5.97 -22.82
CA PRO A 307 -11.44 -4.72 -23.27
C PRO A 307 -11.87 -3.85 -22.06
N PRO A 308 -11.97 -2.53 -22.23
CA PRO A 308 -12.42 -1.61 -21.17
C PRO A 308 -13.74 -2.04 -20.54
N LEU A 309 -13.84 -1.85 -19.23
CA LEU A 309 -14.99 -2.27 -18.42
C LEU A 309 -16.26 -1.52 -18.85
N GLN A 310 -17.29 -2.29 -19.26
CA GLN A 310 -18.56 -1.74 -19.76
C GLN A 310 -19.51 -1.28 -18.63
N LYS A 311 -19.32 -1.82 -17.40
CA LYS A 311 -20.16 -1.58 -16.23
C LYS A 311 -19.30 -1.31 -15.00
N ALA A 312 -18.50 -0.24 -15.07
CA ALA A 312 -17.45 0.06 -14.11
C ALA A 312 -17.95 0.11 -12.66
N GLY A 313 -19.06 0.80 -12.40
CA GLY A 313 -19.60 0.92 -11.05
C GLY A 313 -20.07 -0.41 -10.44
N ARG A 314 -20.73 -1.27 -11.24
CA ARG A 314 -21.16 -2.62 -10.78
C ARG A 314 -19.94 -3.51 -10.54
N THR A 315 -18.94 -3.46 -11.42
CA THR A 315 -17.70 -4.22 -11.26
C THR A 315 -17.00 -3.84 -9.98
N MET A 316 -16.87 -2.55 -9.66
CA MET A 316 -16.27 -2.07 -8.43
C MET A 316 -17.00 -2.59 -7.19
N LEU A 317 -18.34 -2.45 -7.13
CA LEU A 317 -19.15 -2.96 -6.01
C LEU A 317 -19.00 -4.47 -5.85
N LEU A 318 -19.02 -5.23 -6.96
CA LEU A 318 -18.84 -6.69 -6.94
C LEU A 318 -17.44 -7.08 -6.43
N CYS A 319 -16.40 -6.38 -6.88
CA CYS A 319 -15.04 -6.64 -6.41
C CYS A 319 -14.90 -6.40 -4.90
N VAL A 320 -15.47 -5.32 -4.36
CA VAL A 320 -15.47 -5.07 -2.91
C VAL A 320 -16.32 -6.09 -2.15
N ALA A 321 -17.43 -6.57 -2.73
CA ALA A 321 -18.21 -7.65 -2.13
C ALA A 321 -17.43 -8.98 -2.10
N ILE A 322 -16.72 -9.33 -3.19
CA ILE A 322 -15.85 -10.52 -3.22
C ILE A 322 -14.69 -10.35 -2.21
N PHE A 323 -14.13 -9.16 -2.08
CA PHE A 323 -13.11 -8.86 -1.06
C PHE A 323 -13.64 -9.14 0.34
N GLY A 324 -14.82 -8.64 0.71
CA GLY A 324 -15.44 -8.91 2.01
C GLY A 324 -15.74 -10.40 2.23
N ALA A 325 -16.26 -11.10 1.22
CA ALA A 325 -16.51 -12.54 1.29
C ALA A 325 -15.20 -13.35 1.43
N ALA A 326 -14.16 -13.00 0.68
CA ALA A 326 -12.83 -13.64 0.77
C ALA A 326 -12.20 -13.39 2.15
N THR A 327 -12.38 -12.20 2.74
CA THR A 327 -11.94 -11.88 4.10
C THR A 327 -12.65 -12.76 5.14
N ILE A 328 -13.97 -12.96 5.03
CA ILE A 328 -14.72 -13.88 5.90
C ILE A 328 -14.16 -15.30 5.76
N LEU A 329 -14.02 -15.78 4.54
CA LEU A 329 -13.50 -17.12 4.25
C LEU A 329 -12.08 -17.29 4.79
N PHE A 330 -11.22 -16.27 4.67
CA PHE A 330 -9.86 -16.28 5.25
C PHE A 330 -9.92 -16.45 6.78
N GLY A 331 -10.78 -15.71 7.48
CA GLY A 331 -10.96 -15.87 8.92
C GLY A 331 -11.44 -17.26 9.33
N LEU A 332 -12.27 -17.89 8.51
CA LEU A 332 -12.84 -19.23 8.78
C LEU A 332 -11.98 -20.40 8.26
N ALA A 333 -11.08 -20.16 7.29
CA ALA A 333 -10.27 -21.19 6.63
C ALA A 333 -9.11 -21.66 7.53
N ASN A 334 -9.45 -22.32 8.62
CA ASN A 334 -8.48 -22.86 9.57
C ASN A 334 -9.00 -24.14 10.23
N ARG A 335 -8.08 -24.86 10.90
CA ARG A 335 -8.39 -26.12 11.57
C ARG A 335 -9.42 -25.98 12.69
N GLN A 336 -9.42 -24.87 13.41
CA GLN A 336 -10.34 -24.65 14.54
C GLN A 336 -11.79 -24.53 14.08
N CYS A 337 -12.04 -23.86 12.93
CA CYS A 337 -13.38 -23.62 12.41
C CYS A 337 -13.87 -24.73 11.49
N LEU A 338 -13.03 -25.20 10.57
CA LEU A 338 -13.44 -26.11 9.50
C LEU A 338 -12.72 -27.46 9.52
N GLY A 339 -11.76 -27.68 10.42
CA GLY A 339 -11.00 -28.94 10.51
C GLY A 339 -11.88 -30.16 10.79
N GLY A 340 -12.98 -30.02 11.54
CA GLY A 340 -13.94 -31.10 11.77
C GLY A 340 -14.70 -31.53 10.52
N PHE A 341 -14.90 -30.62 9.55
CA PHE A 341 -15.56 -30.92 8.27
C PHE A 341 -14.57 -31.40 7.20
N PHE A 342 -13.30 -30.97 7.27
CA PHE A 342 -12.28 -31.26 6.27
C PHE A 342 -10.96 -31.75 6.92
N PRO A 343 -10.96 -32.91 7.59
CA PRO A 343 -9.77 -33.39 8.31
C PRO A 343 -8.59 -33.69 7.38
N ALA A 344 -8.82 -34.03 6.12
CA ALA A 344 -7.76 -34.27 5.14
C ALA A 344 -6.99 -33.00 4.70
N MET A 345 -7.44 -31.81 5.10
CA MET A 345 -6.80 -30.53 4.74
C MET A 345 -5.75 -30.06 5.75
N ASP A 346 -5.42 -30.87 6.77
CA ASP A 346 -4.33 -30.52 7.71
C ASP A 346 -3.03 -30.28 6.92
N GLY A 347 -2.49 -29.07 7.00
CA GLY A 347 -1.34 -28.63 6.21
C GLY A 347 -1.68 -27.86 4.91
N ALA A 348 -2.90 -27.96 4.39
CA ALA A 348 -3.35 -27.19 3.24
C ALA A 348 -3.97 -25.84 3.59
N TRP A 349 -4.41 -25.64 4.85
CA TRP A 349 -5.06 -24.41 5.31
C TRP A 349 -4.24 -23.15 5.04
N PHE A 350 -2.91 -23.24 5.18
CA PHE A 350 -2.03 -22.13 4.86
C PHE A 350 -2.16 -21.68 3.40
N TRP A 351 -2.16 -22.65 2.46
CA TRP A 351 -2.25 -22.35 1.03
C TRP A 351 -3.64 -21.86 0.62
N VAL A 352 -4.70 -22.34 1.28
CA VAL A 352 -6.06 -21.82 1.11
C VAL A 352 -6.10 -20.36 1.56
N ALA A 353 -5.56 -20.05 2.73
CA ALA A 353 -5.47 -18.69 3.24
C ALA A 353 -4.61 -17.79 2.35
N PHE A 354 -3.48 -18.28 1.84
CA PHE A 354 -2.66 -17.59 0.85
C PHE A 354 -3.46 -17.26 -0.42
N GLY A 355 -4.20 -18.25 -0.96
CA GLY A 355 -5.06 -18.05 -2.13
C GLY A 355 -6.17 -17.03 -1.90
N LEU A 356 -6.80 -17.03 -0.72
CA LEU A 356 -7.83 -16.06 -0.35
C LEU A 356 -7.25 -14.65 -0.20
N MET A 357 -6.07 -14.49 0.39
CA MET A 357 -5.37 -13.20 0.46
C MET A 357 -4.95 -12.71 -0.94
N ALA A 358 -4.49 -13.61 -1.81
CA ALA A 358 -4.20 -13.27 -3.20
C ALA A 358 -5.47 -12.84 -3.96
N LEU A 359 -6.60 -13.51 -3.72
CA LEU A 359 -7.90 -13.09 -4.27
C LEU A 359 -8.29 -11.71 -3.77
N CYS A 360 -8.14 -11.43 -2.47
CA CYS A 360 -8.37 -10.10 -1.91
C CYS A 360 -7.53 -9.03 -2.67
N GLY A 361 -6.23 -9.27 -2.86
CA GLY A 361 -5.38 -8.34 -3.60
C GLY A 361 -5.76 -8.18 -5.08
N ALA A 362 -6.21 -9.25 -5.73
CA ALA A 362 -6.67 -9.23 -7.11
C ALA A 362 -7.92 -8.35 -7.28
N VAL A 363 -8.95 -8.58 -6.48
CA VAL A 363 -10.22 -7.83 -6.58
C VAL A 363 -10.11 -6.40 -6.08
N ASP A 364 -9.29 -6.15 -5.06
CA ASP A 364 -8.99 -4.79 -4.59
C ASP A 364 -8.31 -3.98 -5.69
N ASN A 365 -7.34 -4.56 -6.40
CA ASN A 365 -6.66 -3.88 -7.51
C ASN A 365 -7.63 -3.45 -8.62
N VAL A 366 -8.64 -4.28 -8.96
CA VAL A 366 -9.71 -3.89 -9.91
C VAL A 366 -10.46 -2.67 -9.38
N SER A 367 -10.85 -2.71 -8.11
CA SER A 367 -11.58 -1.60 -7.46
C SER A 367 -10.75 -0.31 -7.47
N VAL A 368 -9.46 -0.40 -7.14
CA VAL A 368 -8.51 0.74 -7.15
C VAL A 368 -8.42 1.36 -8.55
N VAL A 369 -8.25 0.53 -9.61
CA VAL A 369 -8.16 1.02 -11.01
C VAL A 369 -9.45 1.73 -11.41
N VAL A 370 -10.61 1.13 -11.16
CA VAL A 370 -11.91 1.73 -11.49
C VAL A 370 -12.09 3.06 -10.76
N ARG A 371 -11.84 3.09 -9.46
CA ARG A 371 -11.97 4.28 -8.62
C ARG A 371 -11.03 5.40 -9.06
N ALA A 372 -9.74 5.08 -9.26
CA ALA A 372 -8.77 6.06 -9.71
C ALA A 372 -9.17 6.69 -11.06
N THR A 373 -9.68 5.88 -11.98
CA THR A 373 -10.17 6.34 -13.27
C THR A 373 -11.41 7.23 -13.14
N LEU A 374 -12.39 6.82 -12.31
CA LEU A 374 -13.60 7.62 -12.05
C LEU A 374 -13.25 8.98 -11.45
N VAL A 375 -12.37 9.02 -10.47
CA VAL A 375 -11.93 10.28 -9.84
C VAL A 375 -11.25 11.18 -10.88
N GLN A 376 -10.44 10.63 -11.79
CA GLN A 376 -9.75 11.41 -12.82
C GLN A 376 -10.71 11.95 -13.89
N ILE A 377 -11.65 11.13 -14.37
CA ILE A 377 -12.61 11.51 -15.42
C ILE A 377 -13.62 12.54 -14.90
N LEU A 378 -14.12 12.35 -13.68
CA LEU A 378 -15.16 13.20 -13.09
C LEU A 378 -14.63 14.50 -12.46
N THR A 379 -13.31 14.66 -12.37
CA THR A 379 -12.71 15.85 -11.76
C THR A 379 -12.15 16.78 -12.84
N PRO A 380 -12.63 18.06 -12.92
CA PRO A 380 -12.06 19.07 -13.79
C PRO A 380 -10.58 19.31 -13.53
N ASP A 381 -9.82 19.67 -14.56
CA ASP A 381 -8.36 19.81 -14.50
C ASP A 381 -7.89 20.81 -13.45
N ASP A 382 -8.62 21.90 -13.24
CA ASP A 382 -8.34 22.95 -12.24
C ASP A 382 -8.48 22.45 -10.79
N LYS A 383 -9.22 21.35 -10.54
CA LYS A 383 -9.47 20.76 -9.21
C LYS A 383 -8.78 19.42 -9.00
N ARG A 384 -8.21 18.81 -10.04
CA ARG A 384 -7.67 17.44 -10.01
C ARG A 384 -6.63 17.24 -8.92
N GLY A 385 -5.70 18.17 -8.75
CA GLY A 385 -4.68 18.10 -7.69
C GLY A 385 -5.27 18.16 -6.27
N ARG A 386 -6.29 18.99 -6.05
CA ARG A 386 -6.96 19.15 -4.75
C ARG A 386 -7.76 17.90 -4.39
N VAL A 387 -8.50 17.34 -5.35
CA VAL A 387 -9.27 16.09 -5.16
C VAL A 387 -8.34 14.90 -4.94
N SER A 388 -7.23 14.80 -5.68
CA SER A 388 -6.23 13.75 -5.47
C SER A 388 -5.59 13.82 -4.08
N ALA A 389 -5.31 15.02 -3.56
CA ALA A 389 -4.79 15.18 -2.19
C ALA A 389 -5.78 14.70 -1.14
N VAL A 390 -7.07 15.03 -1.30
CA VAL A 390 -8.14 14.54 -0.42
C VAL A 390 -8.26 13.02 -0.50
N ASN A 391 -8.28 12.44 -1.70
CA ASN A 391 -8.35 10.98 -1.89
C ASN A 391 -7.15 10.25 -1.24
N SER A 392 -5.94 10.77 -1.40
CA SER A 392 -4.73 10.18 -0.80
C SER A 392 -4.78 10.24 0.74
N LEU A 393 -5.33 11.31 1.30
CA LEU A 393 -5.51 11.44 2.75
C LEU A 393 -6.50 10.39 3.27
N PHE A 394 -7.62 10.19 2.59
CA PHE A 394 -8.60 9.17 2.96
C PHE A 394 -8.01 7.75 2.88
N ILE A 395 -7.33 7.42 1.76
CA ILE A 395 -6.69 6.10 1.58
C ILE A 395 -5.65 5.84 2.67
N GLY A 396 -4.76 6.82 2.94
CA GLY A 396 -3.73 6.66 3.97
C GLY A 396 -4.32 6.50 5.36
N THR A 397 -5.31 7.33 5.70
CA THR A 397 -5.97 7.28 7.03
C THR A 397 -6.74 5.97 7.20
N SER A 398 -7.48 5.50 6.19
CA SER A 398 -8.26 4.26 6.30
C SER A 398 -7.39 3.03 6.47
N ASN A 399 -6.25 2.95 5.80
CA ASN A 399 -5.31 1.83 5.96
C ASN A 399 -4.78 1.74 7.39
N GLU A 400 -4.26 2.84 7.93
CA GLU A 400 -3.65 2.85 9.26
C GLU A 400 -4.70 2.73 10.37
N LEU A 401 -5.86 3.38 10.20
CA LEU A 401 -6.97 3.29 11.16
C LEU A 401 -7.62 1.89 11.15
N GLY A 402 -7.69 1.24 9.99
CA GLY A 402 -8.16 -0.14 9.88
C GLY A 402 -7.26 -1.13 10.62
N GLY A 403 -5.94 -0.89 10.60
CA GLY A 403 -5.02 -1.65 11.43
C GLY A 403 -5.27 -1.49 12.93
N PHE A 404 -5.54 -0.25 13.37
CA PHE A 404 -5.89 0.03 14.76
C PHE A 404 -7.25 -0.60 15.15
N GLU A 405 -8.27 -0.44 14.32
CA GLU A 405 -9.59 -1.04 14.50
C GLU A 405 -9.50 -2.56 14.67
N SER A 406 -8.77 -3.24 13.78
CA SER A 406 -8.57 -4.68 13.85
C SER A 406 -7.85 -5.13 15.13
N GLY A 407 -6.89 -4.36 15.60
CA GLY A 407 -6.21 -4.61 16.88
C GLY A 407 -7.14 -4.46 18.08
N VAL A 408 -8.00 -3.43 18.08
CA VAL A 408 -8.99 -3.18 19.13
C VAL A 408 -10.07 -4.26 19.13
N THR A 409 -10.62 -4.60 17.97
CA THR A 409 -11.68 -5.62 17.85
C THR A 409 -11.16 -7.00 18.23
N GLN A 410 -9.92 -7.36 17.86
CA GLN A 410 -9.27 -8.58 18.33
C GLN A 410 -9.19 -8.63 19.85
N HIS A 411 -8.79 -7.53 20.50
CA HIS A 411 -8.68 -7.44 21.94
C HIS A 411 -10.03 -7.55 22.65
N LEU A 412 -11.08 -6.91 22.10
CA LEU A 412 -12.43 -6.94 22.64
C LEU A 412 -13.12 -8.30 22.46
N PHE A 413 -12.89 -8.97 21.33
CA PHE A 413 -13.54 -10.25 21.03
C PHE A 413 -12.84 -11.46 21.68
N GLY A 414 -11.57 -11.34 22.05
CA GLY A 414 -10.85 -12.41 22.74
C GLY A 414 -11.59 -12.99 23.95
N PRO A 415 -12.05 -12.16 24.91
CA PRO A 415 -12.76 -12.63 26.10
C PRO A 415 -14.15 -13.25 25.85
N VAL A 416 -14.80 -12.91 24.73
CA VAL A 416 -16.21 -13.26 24.45
C VAL A 416 -16.38 -14.75 24.13
N LEU A 417 -15.42 -15.39 23.45
CA LEU A 417 -15.54 -16.77 22.97
C LEU A 417 -14.28 -17.61 23.31
N GLY A 418 -14.00 -17.80 24.58
CA GLY A 418 -12.97 -18.74 25.02
C GLY A 418 -11.64 -18.13 25.41
N ASN A 419 -11.53 -16.82 25.48
CA ASN A 419 -10.38 -16.05 26.01
C ASN A 419 -9.03 -16.35 25.32
N THR A 420 -9.05 -16.67 24.01
CA THR A 420 -7.85 -16.90 23.23
C THR A 420 -7.61 -15.79 22.22
N MET A 421 -6.35 -15.45 21.97
CA MET A 421 -5.95 -14.50 20.95
C MET A 421 -6.40 -14.93 19.55
N ALA A 422 -6.33 -16.22 19.26
CA ALA A 422 -6.75 -16.80 17.98
C ALA A 422 -8.23 -16.55 17.72
N THR A 423 -9.09 -16.83 18.71
CA THR A 423 -10.54 -16.63 18.59
C THR A 423 -10.88 -15.15 18.35
N GLY A 424 -10.23 -14.23 19.09
CA GLY A 424 -10.39 -12.80 18.89
C GLY A 424 -9.97 -12.34 17.49
N ALA A 425 -8.86 -12.87 16.96
CA ALA A 425 -8.39 -12.55 15.62
C ALA A 425 -9.32 -13.08 14.52
N ILE A 426 -9.81 -14.32 14.65
CA ILE A 426 -10.79 -14.90 13.73
C ILE A 426 -12.06 -14.05 13.70
N LEU A 427 -12.61 -13.73 14.86
CA LEU A 427 -13.84 -12.93 14.96
C LEU A 427 -13.64 -11.52 14.39
N SER A 428 -12.54 -10.85 14.71
CA SER A 428 -12.25 -9.53 14.17
C SER A 428 -12.27 -9.54 12.65
N VAL A 429 -11.59 -10.50 12.02
CA VAL A 429 -11.53 -10.63 10.56
C VAL A 429 -12.91 -10.98 9.96
N VAL A 430 -13.65 -11.88 10.58
CA VAL A 430 -14.98 -12.29 10.09
C VAL A 430 -15.98 -11.14 10.21
N VAL A 431 -16.01 -10.44 11.35
CA VAL A 431 -16.88 -9.26 11.56
C VAL A 431 -16.49 -8.13 10.61
N GLY A 432 -15.20 -7.90 10.40
CA GLY A 432 -14.70 -6.94 9.43
C GLY A 432 -15.14 -7.24 8.00
N GLY A 433 -15.09 -8.51 7.59
CA GLY A 433 -15.61 -8.94 6.29
C GLY A 433 -17.12 -8.73 6.14
N PHE A 434 -17.92 -9.04 7.17
CA PHE A 434 -19.36 -8.70 7.18
C PHE A 434 -19.59 -7.20 7.14
N GLY A 435 -18.79 -6.41 7.88
CA GLY A 435 -18.80 -4.95 7.81
C GLY A 435 -18.55 -4.44 6.40
N THR A 436 -17.56 -4.99 5.70
CA THR A 436 -17.28 -4.67 4.29
C THR A 436 -18.50 -4.97 3.39
N LEU A 437 -19.15 -6.13 3.54
CA LEU A 437 -20.37 -6.46 2.80
C LEU A 437 -21.51 -5.48 3.11
N ALA A 438 -21.70 -5.12 4.37
CA ALA A 438 -22.69 -4.13 4.78
C ALA A 438 -22.41 -2.76 4.14
N VAL A 439 -21.15 -2.32 4.10
CA VAL A 439 -20.74 -1.08 3.42
C VAL A 439 -21.09 -1.12 1.93
N VAL A 440 -20.84 -2.24 1.24
CA VAL A 440 -21.24 -2.39 -0.18
C VAL A 440 -22.74 -2.22 -0.35
N LEU A 441 -23.55 -2.83 0.51
CA LEU A 441 -25.02 -2.71 0.46
C LEU A 441 -25.49 -1.29 0.73
N VAL A 442 -24.94 -0.64 1.77
CA VAL A 442 -25.27 0.74 2.14
C VAL A 442 -24.89 1.71 1.01
N VAL A 443 -23.67 1.59 0.47
CA VAL A 443 -23.21 2.44 -0.64
C VAL A 443 -24.03 2.21 -1.91
N ALA A 444 -24.35 0.97 -2.24
CA ALA A 444 -25.20 0.66 -3.41
C ALA A 444 -26.65 1.18 -3.26
N TRP A 445 -27.13 1.33 -2.02
CA TRP A 445 -28.44 1.89 -1.70
C TRP A 445 -28.41 3.42 -1.67
N LEU A 446 -27.44 4.05 -1.00
CA LEU A 446 -27.35 5.51 -0.86
C LEU A 446 -26.95 6.22 -2.17
N TRP A 447 -26.11 5.58 -2.98
CA TRP A 447 -25.63 6.14 -4.24
C TRP A 447 -25.92 5.21 -5.43
N PRO A 448 -27.19 5.09 -5.86
CA PRO A 448 -27.58 4.25 -7.00
C PRO A 448 -26.92 4.69 -8.32
N GLU A 449 -26.42 5.92 -8.38
CA GLU A 449 -25.67 6.46 -9.51
C GLU A 449 -24.37 5.65 -9.75
N ILE A 450 -23.70 5.17 -8.71
CA ILE A 450 -22.51 4.32 -8.85
C ILE A 450 -22.91 3.01 -9.54
N ARG A 451 -23.99 2.36 -9.10
CA ARG A 451 -24.45 1.10 -9.69
C ARG A 451 -24.84 1.23 -11.16
N ARG A 452 -25.30 2.42 -11.58
CA ARG A 452 -25.73 2.74 -12.94
C ARG A 452 -24.59 3.25 -13.83
N TYR A 453 -23.41 3.55 -13.26
CA TYR A 453 -22.30 4.06 -14.02
C TYR A 453 -21.78 3.02 -15.02
N GLY A 454 -21.74 3.42 -16.31
CA GLY A 454 -21.43 2.56 -17.44
C GLY A 454 -19.94 2.48 -17.77
N LYS A 455 -19.61 2.85 -19.03
CA LYS A 455 -18.25 2.77 -19.58
C LYS A 455 -17.30 3.76 -18.92
N LEU A 456 -16.05 3.33 -18.76
CA LEU A 456 -14.91 4.19 -18.50
C LEU A 456 -14.35 4.65 -19.87
N SER A 457 -15.02 5.61 -20.48
CA SER A 457 -14.58 6.20 -21.77
C SER A 457 -14.71 7.70 -21.71
#